data_00b07247f4c618b31e4c60d19f639fce
#
_entry.id   00b07247f4c618b31e4c60d19f639fce
#
_cell.length_a   1.000
_cell.length_b   1.000
_cell.length_c   1.000
_cell.angle_alpha   90.00
_cell.angle_beta   90.00
_cell.angle_gamma   90.00
#
_symmetry.space_group_name_H-M   'P 1'
#
loop_
_entity.id
_entity.type
_entity.pdbx_description
1 polymer ?
#
loop_
_entity_poly.entity_id
_entity_poly.type
_entity_poly.pdbx_seq_one_letter_code
_entity_poly.pdbx_strand_id
1 'polypeptide(L)'
;NNVVLHVVSVADEQALTLDGKSLPQLVLTVPPEILRNYEELLHEDTFPPCYRIIPHLPDIKKHAWLAALTAERLEDKTNRLRGYLQRTCKDWERTFFIALARNFGFSVNSEAFEEWAFLIEPSAVGKHRDNAFQVEAFFFGQAGLLDDAAVAQERRDDYFCRLQKEYAFLKHKFSLTPMDFHHWKFLRLRPQNFPHVRLSQLVDLYFRQGVNFSRVLETRNLDSLRSLLRAEATDYWRRHYTFGTDSVENSKQLQNASLDLIIINTVAPLLFTYGKERLDESLCERAFNLLEETRAEHNFITRSWAAAGLPVRNAADSQALIQ
;
A
#
# COMPACT_ATOMS: atom_id res chain seq x y z
N ASN A 1 -24.52 16.38 7.79
CA ASN A 1 -25.01 15.03 8.12
C ASN A 1 -24.63 14.08 6.99
N ASN A 2 -23.65 13.18 7.24
CA ASN A 2 -23.13 12.24 6.24
C ASN A 2 -23.76 10.85 6.38
N VAL A 3 -24.89 10.72 7.06
CA VAL A 3 -25.60 9.43 7.19
C VAL A 3 -26.43 9.21 5.94
N VAL A 4 -26.14 8.11 5.21
CA VAL A 4 -26.81 7.74 3.96
C VAL A 4 -27.76 6.55 4.11
N LEU A 5 -27.58 5.74 5.18
CA LEU A 5 -28.38 4.56 5.47
C LEU A 5 -28.41 4.33 6.99
N HIS A 6 -29.58 4.00 7.51
CA HIS A 6 -29.78 3.60 8.91
C HIS A 6 -30.07 2.10 8.97
N VAL A 7 -29.15 1.34 9.59
CA VAL A 7 -29.30 -0.11 9.76
C VAL A 7 -29.84 -0.39 11.15
N VAL A 8 -30.92 -1.12 11.25
CA VAL A 8 -31.64 -1.40 12.50
C VAL A 8 -32.01 -2.88 12.62
N SER A 9 -32.17 -3.35 13.86
CA SER A 9 -32.72 -4.70 14.12
C SER A 9 -34.23 -4.70 14.03
N VAL A 10 -34.88 -3.59 14.39
CA VAL A 10 -36.33 -3.36 14.30
C VAL A 10 -36.54 -1.93 13.80
N ALA A 11 -37.41 -1.75 12.81
CA ALA A 11 -37.79 -0.43 12.32
C ALA A 11 -39.08 0.00 13.06
N ASP A 12 -38.93 0.50 14.28
CA ASP A 12 -40.01 0.98 15.12
C ASP A 12 -40.33 2.46 14.89
N GLU A 13 -39.33 3.24 14.48
CA GLU A 13 -39.46 4.67 14.17
C GLU A 13 -38.74 5.03 12.88
N GLN A 14 -39.22 6.05 12.18
CA GLN A 14 -38.58 6.55 10.97
C GLN A 14 -37.45 7.52 11.31
N ALA A 15 -36.23 7.15 10.99
CA ALA A 15 -35.08 8.03 11.17
C ALA A 15 -35.14 9.21 10.20
N LEU A 16 -34.95 10.42 10.72
CA LEU A 16 -34.92 11.65 9.96
C LEU A 16 -33.55 12.32 10.04
N THR A 17 -33.15 12.99 8.98
CA THR A 17 -32.00 13.90 8.99
C THR A 17 -32.30 15.14 9.81
N LEU A 18 -31.29 15.94 10.16
CA LEU A 18 -31.47 17.24 10.83
C LEU A 18 -32.37 18.20 10.03
N ASP A 19 -32.44 18.01 8.71
CA ASP A 19 -33.29 18.79 7.79
C ASP A 19 -34.69 18.17 7.60
N GLY A 20 -35.07 17.19 8.44
CA GLY A 20 -36.37 16.54 8.41
C GLY A 20 -36.63 15.58 7.25
N LYS A 21 -35.60 15.22 6.48
CA LYS A 21 -35.71 14.23 5.39
C LYS A 21 -35.63 12.82 5.95
N SER A 22 -36.46 11.94 5.43
CA SER A 22 -36.44 10.51 5.76
C SER A 22 -35.13 9.86 5.33
N LEU A 23 -34.50 9.11 6.23
CA LEU A 23 -33.35 8.26 5.93
C LEU A 23 -33.80 6.87 5.47
N PRO A 24 -33.19 6.30 4.43
CA PRO A 24 -33.42 4.89 4.11
C PRO A 24 -33.05 4.01 5.30
N GLN A 25 -33.94 3.07 5.66
CA GLN A 25 -33.70 2.11 6.74
C GLN A 25 -33.58 0.70 6.16
N LEU A 26 -32.59 -0.05 6.64
CA LEU A 26 -32.43 -1.47 6.37
C LEU A 26 -32.60 -2.25 7.66
N VAL A 27 -33.61 -3.12 7.71
CA VAL A 27 -33.78 -4.05 8.83
C VAL A 27 -32.90 -5.25 8.61
N LEU A 28 -32.02 -5.52 9.56
CA LEU A 28 -31.06 -6.62 9.52
C LEU A 28 -31.42 -7.62 10.61
N THR A 29 -31.94 -8.77 10.21
CA THR A 29 -32.26 -9.86 11.13
C THR A 29 -31.00 -10.72 11.30
N VAL A 30 -30.43 -10.73 12.49
CA VAL A 30 -29.29 -11.56 12.84
C VAL A 30 -29.78 -12.91 13.36
N PRO A 31 -29.36 -14.06 12.78
CA PRO A 31 -29.72 -15.36 13.30
C PRO A 31 -29.30 -15.51 14.78
N PRO A 32 -30.12 -16.14 15.64
CA PRO A 32 -29.83 -16.30 17.07
C PRO A 32 -28.51 -17.04 17.35
N GLU A 33 -28.11 -17.93 16.45
CA GLU A 33 -26.84 -18.66 16.54
C GLU A 33 -25.63 -17.72 16.39
N ILE A 34 -25.72 -16.73 15.50
CA ILE A 34 -24.65 -15.73 15.32
C ILE A 34 -24.55 -14.82 16.55
N LEU A 35 -25.68 -14.40 17.12
CA LEU A 35 -25.70 -13.61 18.35
C LEU A 35 -25.07 -14.37 19.51
N ARG A 36 -25.45 -15.64 19.71
CA ARG A 36 -24.87 -16.49 20.76
C ARG A 36 -23.37 -16.68 20.57
N ASN A 37 -22.92 -17.02 19.37
CA ASN A 37 -21.50 -17.18 19.08
C ASN A 37 -20.72 -15.87 19.27
N TYR A 38 -21.33 -14.74 18.95
CA TYR A 38 -20.74 -13.43 19.18
C TYR A 38 -20.61 -13.10 20.68
N GLU A 39 -21.64 -13.38 21.48
CA GLU A 39 -21.58 -13.23 22.94
C GLU A 39 -20.52 -14.12 23.56
N GLU A 40 -20.38 -15.39 23.13
CA GLU A 40 -19.31 -16.28 23.55
C GLU A 40 -17.93 -15.71 23.22
N LEU A 41 -17.74 -15.17 22.01
CA LEU A 41 -16.50 -14.53 21.58
C LEU A 41 -16.17 -13.25 22.35
N LEU A 42 -17.18 -12.45 22.74
CA LEU A 42 -16.97 -11.24 23.56
C LEU A 42 -16.52 -11.55 24.98
N HIS A 43 -16.90 -12.73 25.52
CA HIS A 43 -16.50 -13.18 26.85
C HIS A 43 -15.18 -13.95 26.86
N GLU A 44 -14.61 -14.29 25.69
CA GLU A 44 -13.27 -14.88 25.59
C GLU A 44 -12.20 -13.77 25.57
N ASP A 45 -11.49 -13.59 26.66
CA ASP A 45 -10.37 -12.65 26.81
C ASP A 45 -9.11 -13.08 26.01
N THR A 46 -9.16 -14.20 25.29
CA THR A 46 -8.00 -14.79 24.62
C THR A 46 -8.18 -14.88 23.11
N PHE A 47 -7.21 -14.32 22.39
CA PHE A 47 -7.10 -14.41 20.94
C PHE A 47 -5.83 -15.20 20.56
N PRO A 48 -5.88 -16.12 19.61
CA PRO A 48 -7.03 -16.58 18.80
C PRO A 48 -7.94 -17.55 19.58
N PRO A 49 -9.24 -17.69 19.24
CA PRO A 49 -10.20 -18.54 19.96
C PRO A 49 -9.78 -20.01 20.06
N CYS A 50 -8.99 -20.48 19.10
CA CYS A 50 -8.46 -21.87 19.07
C CYS A 50 -7.13 -22.07 19.82
N TYR A 51 -6.66 -21.08 20.62
CA TYR A 51 -5.34 -21.11 21.28
C TYR A 51 -5.09 -22.38 22.10
N ARG A 52 -6.13 -22.98 22.70
CA ARG A 52 -6.02 -24.21 23.48
C ARG A 52 -5.71 -25.45 22.64
N ILE A 53 -6.12 -25.45 21.38
CA ILE A 53 -5.99 -26.64 20.49
C ILE A 53 -4.65 -26.59 19.75
N ILE A 54 -4.17 -25.41 19.38
CA ILE A 54 -2.97 -25.20 18.55
C ILE A 54 -1.73 -25.92 19.09
N PRO A 55 -1.37 -25.86 20.41
CA PRO A 55 -0.19 -26.53 20.93
C PRO A 55 -0.22 -28.05 20.73
N HIS A 56 -1.41 -28.65 20.72
CA HIS A 56 -1.60 -30.10 20.60
C HIS A 56 -1.67 -30.61 19.16
N LEU A 57 -1.70 -29.71 18.16
CA LEU A 57 -1.69 -30.08 16.75
C LEU A 57 -0.29 -30.59 16.35
N PRO A 58 -0.19 -31.71 15.58
CA PRO A 58 1.07 -32.14 14.98
C PRO A 58 1.69 -31.05 14.11
N ASP A 59 3.01 -30.89 14.15
CA ASP A 59 3.71 -29.83 13.39
C ASP A 59 3.47 -29.92 11.88
N ILE A 60 3.37 -31.15 11.34
CA ILE A 60 3.04 -31.35 9.93
C ILE A 60 1.68 -30.71 9.55
N LYS A 61 0.68 -30.78 10.43
CA LYS A 61 -0.63 -30.15 10.20
C LYS A 61 -0.54 -28.62 10.28
N LYS A 62 0.24 -28.09 11.24
CA LYS A 62 0.48 -26.65 11.36
C LYS A 62 1.16 -26.11 10.10
N HIS A 63 2.20 -26.79 9.61
CA HIS A 63 2.92 -26.39 8.39
C HIS A 63 2.02 -26.47 7.15
N ALA A 64 1.30 -27.56 6.96
CA ALA A 64 0.38 -27.70 5.82
C ALA A 64 -0.72 -26.63 5.83
N TRP A 65 -1.23 -26.30 7.00
CA TRP A 65 -2.23 -25.24 7.15
C TRP A 65 -1.66 -23.85 6.82
N LEU A 66 -0.49 -23.50 7.38
CA LEU A 66 0.17 -22.24 7.06
C LEU A 66 0.51 -22.12 5.57
N ALA A 67 1.00 -23.19 4.95
CA ALA A 67 1.29 -23.20 3.52
C ALA A 67 0.02 -22.96 2.67
N ALA A 68 -1.10 -23.60 3.04
CA ALA A 68 -2.39 -23.40 2.37
C ALA A 68 -2.87 -21.95 2.50
N LEU A 69 -2.81 -21.36 3.70
CA LEU A 69 -3.19 -19.96 3.93
C LEU A 69 -2.26 -18.97 3.20
N THR A 70 -0.96 -19.25 3.13
CA THR A 70 -0.03 -18.43 2.34
C THR A 70 -0.41 -18.43 0.86
N ALA A 71 -0.77 -19.59 0.31
CA ALA A 71 -1.22 -19.72 -1.07
C ALA A 71 -2.53 -18.95 -1.30
N GLU A 72 -3.50 -19.10 -0.42
CA GLU A 72 -4.78 -18.36 -0.45
C GLU A 72 -4.54 -16.84 -0.41
N ARG A 73 -3.64 -16.39 0.47
CA ARG A 73 -3.26 -14.97 0.55
C ARG A 73 -2.66 -14.43 -0.73
N LEU A 74 -1.82 -15.21 -1.40
CA LEU A 74 -1.26 -14.83 -2.70
C LEU A 74 -2.33 -14.81 -3.79
N GLU A 75 -3.28 -15.75 -3.78
CA GLU A 75 -4.43 -15.74 -4.71
C GLU A 75 -5.30 -14.51 -4.52
N ASP A 76 -5.60 -14.10 -3.30
CA ASP A 76 -6.38 -12.87 -3.03
C ASP A 76 -5.68 -11.62 -3.55
N LYS A 77 -4.35 -11.53 -3.33
CA LYS A 77 -3.55 -10.43 -3.88
C LYS A 77 -3.51 -10.48 -5.42
N THR A 78 -3.51 -11.67 -6.01
CA THR A 78 -3.59 -11.88 -7.47
C THR A 78 -4.87 -11.28 -8.05
N ASN A 79 -6.01 -11.41 -7.38
CA ASN A 79 -7.28 -10.86 -7.86
C ASN A 79 -7.21 -9.34 -8.02
N ARG A 80 -6.56 -8.64 -7.08
CA ARG A 80 -6.32 -7.19 -7.21
C ARG A 80 -5.39 -6.87 -8.39
N LEU A 81 -4.30 -7.60 -8.54
CA LEU A 81 -3.35 -7.39 -9.64
C LEU A 81 -3.97 -7.66 -11.01
N ARG A 82 -4.85 -8.66 -11.12
CA ARG A 82 -5.66 -8.89 -12.33
C ARG A 82 -6.58 -7.71 -12.64
N GLY A 83 -7.17 -7.08 -11.62
CA GLY A 83 -7.92 -5.85 -11.79
C GLY A 83 -7.06 -4.70 -12.36
N TYR A 84 -5.80 -4.57 -11.91
CA TYR A 84 -4.87 -3.60 -12.50
C TYR A 84 -4.50 -3.96 -13.93
N LEU A 85 -4.20 -5.22 -14.22
CA LEU A 85 -3.90 -5.70 -15.58
C LEU A 85 -5.03 -5.43 -16.58
N GLN A 86 -6.28 -5.58 -16.16
CA GLN A 86 -7.44 -5.22 -16.99
C GLN A 86 -7.47 -3.72 -17.30
N ARG A 87 -7.26 -2.88 -16.29
CA ARG A 87 -7.26 -1.41 -16.42
C ARG A 87 -6.07 -0.87 -17.22
N THR A 88 -4.95 -1.58 -17.20
CA THR A 88 -3.71 -1.20 -17.92
C THR A 88 -3.54 -1.92 -19.25
N CYS A 89 -4.58 -2.57 -19.78
CA CYS A 89 -4.51 -3.33 -21.03
C CYS A 89 -3.38 -4.39 -21.05
N LYS A 90 -3.20 -5.09 -19.92
CA LYS A 90 -2.17 -6.14 -19.69
C LYS A 90 -0.73 -5.61 -19.70
N ASP A 91 -0.53 -4.34 -19.42
CA ASP A 91 0.80 -3.75 -19.22
C ASP A 91 1.34 -4.10 -17.83
N TRP A 92 2.32 -5.00 -17.77
CA TRP A 92 2.95 -5.46 -16.53
C TRP A 92 3.83 -4.40 -15.88
N GLU A 93 4.51 -3.56 -16.65
CA GLU A 93 5.32 -2.46 -16.11
C GLU A 93 4.43 -1.41 -15.43
N ARG A 94 3.32 -1.05 -16.05
CA ARG A 94 2.35 -0.14 -15.46
C ARG A 94 1.66 -0.75 -14.25
N THR A 95 1.31 -2.03 -14.31
CA THR A 95 0.74 -2.78 -13.18
C THR A 95 1.70 -2.82 -11.99
N PHE A 96 2.98 -3.08 -12.24
CA PHE A 96 4.02 -3.03 -11.22
C PHE A 96 4.13 -1.64 -10.58
N PHE A 97 4.18 -0.58 -11.40
CA PHE A 97 4.24 0.79 -10.89
C PHE A 97 3.06 1.12 -9.98
N ILE A 98 1.83 0.77 -10.37
CA ILE A 98 0.62 1.01 -9.57
C ILE A 98 0.68 0.22 -8.25
N ALA A 99 1.04 -1.06 -8.30
CA ALA A 99 1.16 -1.89 -7.11
C ALA A 99 2.26 -1.39 -6.16
N LEU A 100 3.41 -0.97 -6.71
CA LEU A 100 4.51 -0.38 -5.95
C LEU A 100 4.07 0.92 -5.27
N ALA A 101 3.49 1.84 -6.02
CA ALA A 101 3.00 3.12 -5.51
C ALA A 101 1.97 2.91 -4.39
N ARG A 102 0.97 2.04 -4.58
CA ARG A 102 0.01 1.70 -3.53
C ARG A 102 0.69 1.30 -2.22
N ASN A 103 1.73 0.47 -2.30
CA ASN A 103 2.44 -0.01 -1.12
C ASN A 103 3.37 1.05 -0.49
N PHE A 104 3.76 2.10 -1.22
CA PHE A 104 4.40 3.29 -0.64
C PHE A 104 3.46 4.11 0.25
N GLY A 105 2.16 3.92 0.14
CA GLY A 105 1.17 4.49 1.06
C GLY A 105 1.15 3.87 2.46
N PHE A 106 1.81 2.72 2.66
CA PHE A 106 1.94 1.99 3.94
C PHE A 106 0.63 1.99 4.75
N SER A 107 -0.43 1.49 4.16
CA SER A 107 -1.82 1.39 4.61
C SER A 107 -2.61 2.72 4.59
N VAL A 108 -2.18 3.76 5.29
CA VAL A 108 -2.97 4.99 5.50
C VAL A 108 -3.24 5.74 4.19
N ASN A 109 -2.23 5.83 3.31
CA ASN A 109 -2.32 6.51 2.02
C ASN A 109 -2.31 5.54 0.82
N SER A 110 -2.54 4.24 1.05
CA SER A 110 -2.47 3.24 -0.03
C SER A 110 -3.44 3.53 -1.17
N GLU A 111 -4.68 3.93 -0.87
CA GLU A 111 -5.69 4.27 -1.86
C GLU A 111 -5.34 5.56 -2.62
N ALA A 112 -4.85 6.58 -1.92
CA ALA A 112 -4.42 7.82 -2.54
C ALA A 112 -3.22 7.61 -3.49
N PHE A 113 -2.23 6.79 -3.08
CA PHE A 113 -1.12 6.42 -3.95
C PHE A 113 -1.55 5.58 -5.15
N GLU A 114 -2.53 4.69 -4.99
CA GLU A 114 -3.09 3.91 -6.09
C GLU A 114 -3.79 4.81 -7.11
N GLU A 115 -4.67 5.70 -6.65
CA GLU A 115 -5.35 6.68 -7.50
C GLU A 115 -4.34 7.57 -8.25
N TRP A 116 -3.38 8.13 -7.52
CA TRP A 116 -2.30 8.92 -8.11
C TRP A 116 -1.54 8.14 -9.19
N ALA A 117 -1.18 6.88 -8.93
CA ALA A 117 -0.41 6.08 -9.87
C ALA A 117 -1.18 5.78 -11.16
N PHE A 118 -2.50 5.67 -11.11
CA PHE A 118 -3.32 5.56 -12.31
C PHE A 118 -3.35 6.83 -13.16
N LEU A 119 -3.15 8.00 -12.54
CA LEU A 119 -3.06 9.29 -13.25
C LEU A 119 -1.66 9.55 -13.85
N ILE A 120 -0.65 8.79 -13.44
CA ILE A 120 0.68 8.88 -14.03
C ILE A 120 0.68 8.26 -15.42
N GLU A 121 1.03 9.06 -16.42
CA GLU A 121 1.17 8.60 -17.79
C GLU A 121 2.64 8.26 -18.08
N PRO A 122 3.01 6.97 -18.18
CA PRO A 122 4.42 6.55 -18.33
C PRO A 122 5.09 7.15 -19.56
N SER A 123 4.35 7.31 -20.66
CA SER A 123 4.85 7.89 -21.90
C SER A 123 5.23 9.36 -21.76
N ALA A 124 4.52 10.10 -20.89
CA ALA A 124 4.82 11.51 -20.61
C ALA A 124 6.03 11.64 -19.68
N VAL A 125 6.06 10.87 -18.57
CA VAL A 125 7.19 10.88 -17.64
C VAL A 125 8.46 10.38 -18.30
N GLY A 126 8.37 9.34 -19.14
CA GLY A 126 9.50 8.77 -19.86
C GLY A 126 10.27 9.75 -20.75
N LYS A 127 9.60 10.80 -21.27
CA LYS A 127 10.24 11.87 -22.06
C LYS A 127 11.11 12.82 -21.24
N HIS A 128 11.01 12.79 -19.91
CA HIS A 128 11.72 13.64 -18.97
C HIS A 128 12.63 12.84 -18.02
N ARG A 129 12.94 11.59 -18.40
CA ARG A 129 13.68 10.63 -17.58
C ARG A 129 15.14 11.03 -17.31
N ASP A 130 15.65 11.99 -18.04
CA ASP A 130 16.97 12.59 -17.90
C ASP A 130 17.03 13.76 -16.90
N ASN A 131 15.88 14.21 -16.39
CA ASN A 131 15.77 15.34 -15.49
C ASN A 131 14.95 15.02 -14.24
N ALA A 132 15.64 14.75 -13.13
CA ALA A 132 15.01 14.40 -11.85
C ALA A 132 14.03 15.46 -11.36
N PHE A 133 14.34 16.75 -11.56
CA PHE A 133 13.47 17.85 -11.16
C PHE A 133 12.14 17.87 -11.94
N GLN A 134 12.18 17.55 -13.23
CA GLN A 134 10.95 17.44 -14.03
C GLN A 134 10.11 16.22 -13.63
N VAL A 135 10.74 15.09 -13.32
CA VAL A 135 10.04 13.92 -12.78
C VAL A 135 9.39 14.26 -11.44
N GLU A 136 10.10 14.98 -10.58
CA GLU A 136 9.58 15.42 -9.29
C GLU A 136 8.39 16.37 -9.46
N ALA A 137 8.52 17.39 -10.33
CA ALA A 137 7.43 18.30 -10.66
C ALA A 137 6.21 17.55 -11.21
N PHE A 138 6.43 16.52 -12.04
CA PHE A 138 5.36 15.68 -12.57
C PHE A 138 4.66 14.90 -11.45
N PHE A 139 5.42 14.25 -10.57
CA PHE A 139 4.86 13.41 -9.50
C PHE A 139 4.09 14.24 -8.47
N PHE A 140 4.70 15.32 -7.98
CA PHE A 140 4.05 16.21 -7.00
C PHE A 140 2.88 16.98 -7.58
N GLY A 141 2.97 17.37 -8.85
CA GLY A 141 1.90 18.05 -9.55
C GLY A 141 0.68 17.16 -9.79
N GLN A 142 0.91 15.92 -10.28
CA GLN A 142 -0.18 14.96 -10.45
C GLN A 142 -0.81 14.53 -9.12
N ALA A 143 -0.05 14.61 -8.02
CA ALA A 143 -0.55 14.38 -6.67
C ALA A 143 -1.41 15.55 -6.13
N GLY A 144 -1.54 16.66 -6.87
CA GLY A 144 -2.24 17.86 -6.41
C GLY A 144 -1.50 18.65 -5.33
N LEU A 145 -0.29 18.24 -4.95
CA LEU A 145 0.48 18.84 -3.84
C LEU A 145 1.16 20.16 -4.24
N LEU A 146 1.08 20.55 -5.51
CA LEU A 146 1.54 21.85 -6.01
C LEU A 146 0.39 22.84 -6.27
N ASP A 147 -0.83 22.50 -5.83
CA ASP A 147 -1.96 23.43 -5.84
C ASP A 147 -1.77 24.50 -4.76
N ASP A 148 -2.20 25.72 -5.07
CA ASP A 148 -2.13 26.84 -4.11
C ASP A 148 -2.95 26.56 -2.84
N ALA A 149 -4.05 25.85 -2.95
CA ALA A 149 -4.85 25.46 -1.79
C ALA A 149 -4.20 24.38 -0.93
N ALA A 150 -3.24 23.61 -1.48
CA ALA A 150 -2.56 22.55 -0.74
C ALA A 150 -1.47 23.06 0.22
N VAL A 151 -0.91 24.25 -0.04
CA VAL A 151 0.22 24.81 0.72
C VAL A 151 -0.08 26.25 1.13
N ALA A 152 -0.02 26.51 2.43
CA ALA A 152 -0.21 27.87 2.95
C ALA A 152 0.82 28.86 2.37
N GLN A 153 0.41 30.09 2.10
CA GLN A 153 1.22 31.06 1.34
C GLN A 153 2.61 31.29 1.96
N GLU A 154 2.71 31.33 3.27
CA GLU A 154 3.95 31.52 4.03
C GLU A 154 4.93 30.33 3.95
N ARG A 155 4.46 29.19 3.43
CA ARG A 155 5.26 27.98 3.23
C ARG A 155 5.64 27.72 1.78
N ARG A 156 5.21 28.59 0.86
CA ARG A 156 5.54 28.51 -0.57
C ARG A 156 6.92 29.12 -0.82
N ASP A 157 7.94 28.32 -0.56
CA ASP A 157 9.34 28.71 -0.80
C ASP A 157 9.69 28.71 -2.30
N ASP A 158 10.93 29.09 -2.61
CA ASP A 158 11.43 29.11 -3.99
C ASP A 158 11.35 27.74 -4.66
N TYR A 159 11.60 26.67 -3.91
CA TYR A 159 11.54 25.30 -4.43
C TYR A 159 10.12 24.93 -4.86
N PHE A 160 9.13 25.21 -4.02
CA PHE A 160 7.72 25.03 -4.36
C PHE A 160 7.34 25.79 -5.62
N CYS A 161 7.67 27.09 -5.69
CA CYS A 161 7.34 27.93 -6.83
C CYS A 161 7.98 27.42 -8.14
N ARG A 162 9.19 26.92 -8.07
CA ARG A 162 9.89 26.32 -9.22
C ARG A 162 9.24 25.03 -9.69
N LEU A 163 8.88 24.12 -8.77
CA LEU A 163 8.16 22.88 -9.10
C LEU A 163 6.78 23.17 -9.69
N GLN A 164 6.05 24.14 -9.11
CA GLN A 164 4.73 24.55 -9.59
C GLN A 164 4.80 25.09 -11.02
N LYS A 165 5.79 25.93 -11.30
CA LYS A 165 6.02 26.48 -12.66
C LYS A 165 6.36 25.39 -13.66
N GLU A 166 7.24 24.48 -13.29
CA GLU A 166 7.63 23.35 -14.15
C GLU A 166 6.42 22.43 -14.41
N TYR A 167 5.65 22.12 -13.37
CA TYR A 167 4.44 21.31 -13.52
C TYR A 167 3.38 22.01 -14.40
N ALA A 168 3.20 23.32 -14.29
CA ALA A 168 2.27 24.06 -15.15
C ALA A 168 2.61 23.89 -16.63
N PHE A 169 3.91 23.90 -16.98
CA PHE A 169 4.37 23.59 -18.33
C PHE A 169 4.05 22.14 -18.73
N LEU A 170 4.38 21.16 -17.87
CA LEU A 170 4.13 19.75 -18.12
C LEU A 170 2.63 19.45 -18.25
N LYS A 171 1.82 20.05 -17.36
CA LYS A 171 0.35 19.93 -17.36
C LYS A 171 -0.24 20.39 -18.70
N HIS A 172 0.20 21.54 -19.19
CA HIS A 172 -0.25 22.04 -20.49
C HIS A 172 0.24 21.15 -21.63
N LYS A 173 1.52 20.77 -21.64
CA LYS A 173 2.15 19.96 -22.68
C LYS A 173 1.48 18.60 -22.88
N PHE A 174 1.05 17.96 -21.81
CA PHE A 174 0.48 16.61 -21.82
C PHE A 174 -1.01 16.55 -21.49
N SER A 175 -1.69 17.71 -21.37
CA SER A 175 -3.10 17.81 -21.01
C SER A 175 -3.45 17.03 -19.73
N LEU A 176 -2.63 17.19 -18.69
CA LEU A 176 -2.76 16.43 -17.46
C LEU A 176 -3.86 16.97 -16.54
N THR A 177 -4.50 16.09 -15.82
CA THR A 177 -5.45 16.43 -14.74
C THR A 177 -4.91 15.91 -13.42
N PRO A 178 -4.55 16.76 -12.44
CA PRO A 178 -4.06 16.34 -11.16
C PRO A 178 -5.18 15.73 -10.31
N MET A 179 -4.80 14.92 -9.37
CA MET A 179 -5.65 14.41 -8.30
C MET A 179 -5.98 15.54 -7.29
N ASP A 180 -7.10 15.40 -6.58
CA ASP A 180 -7.43 16.29 -5.46
C ASP A 180 -6.50 16.01 -4.28
N PHE A 181 -5.80 17.05 -3.79
CA PHE A 181 -4.86 16.94 -2.68
C PHE A 181 -5.54 16.53 -1.35
N HIS A 182 -6.85 16.72 -1.19
CA HIS A 182 -7.60 16.29 0.00
C HIS A 182 -7.64 14.76 0.19
N HIS A 183 -7.30 13.97 -0.81
CA HIS A 183 -7.17 12.52 -0.68
C HIS A 183 -5.98 12.10 0.18
N TRP A 184 -4.97 12.97 0.34
CA TRP A 184 -3.81 12.69 1.16
C TRP A 184 -4.11 12.87 2.65
N LYS A 185 -3.73 11.87 3.44
CA LYS A 185 -3.88 11.85 4.89
C LYS A 185 -2.54 12.13 5.56
N PHE A 186 -2.49 13.11 6.46
CA PHE A 186 -1.30 13.49 7.23
C PHE A 186 -1.46 13.20 8.71
N LEU A 187 -2.71 13.22 9.20
CA LEU A 187 -3.02 13.06 10.60
C LEU A 187 -2.58 11.69 11.13
N ARG A 188 -1.94 11.66 12.29
CA ARG A 188 -1.43 10.45 12.97
C ARG A 188 -0.32 9.72 12.20
N LEU A 189 0.31 10.35 11.22
CA LEU A 189 1.50 9.84 10.56
C LEU A 189 2.77 10.42 11.17
N ARG A 190 3.81 9.59 11.24
CA ARG A 190 5.17 10.11 11.49
C ARG A 190 5.62 10.90 10.26
N PRO A 191 6.32 12.04 10.42
CA PRO A 191 6.69 12.89 9.28
C PRO A 191 7.44 12.16 8.15
N GLN A 192 8.28 11.19 8.47
CA GLN A 192 8.97 10.36 7.47
C GLN A 192 8.04 9.51 6.61
N ASN A 193 6.76 9.38 6.98
CA ASN A 193 5.73 8.67 6.23
C ASN A 193 4.78 9.63 5.49
N PHE A 194 5.05 10.93 5.52
CA PHE A 194 4.25 11.89 4.77
C PHE A 194 4.31 11.64 3.26
N PRO A 195 3.22 11.88 2.54
CA PRO A 195 3.15 11.72 1.09
C PRO A 195 4.31 12.38 0.35
N HIS A 196 4.74 13.57 0.78
CA HIS A 196 5.87 14.29 0.19
C HIS A 196 7.16 13.46 0.20
N VAL A 197 7.51 12.91 1.37
CA VAL A 197 8.72 12.06 1.51
C VAL A 197 8.59 10.80 0.67
N ARG A 198 7.41 10.18 0.66
CA ARG A 198 7.16 8.95 -0.10
C ARG A 198 7.19 9.17 -1.62
N LEU A 199 6.64 10.29 -2.09
CA LEU A 199 6.73 10.69 -3.49
C LEU A 199 8.18 10.97 -3.90
N SER A 200 8.96 11.68 -3.07
CA SER A 200 10.37 11.93 -3.37
C SER A 200 11.20 10.64 -3.44
N GLN A 201 10.90 9.66 -2.59
CA GLN A 201 11.51 8.33 -2.66
C GLN A 201 11.11 7.58 -3.96
N LEU A 202 9.86 7.73 -4.43
CA LEU A 202 9.44 7.17 -5.72
C LEU A 202 10.15 7.87 -6.90
N VAL A 203 10.39 9.17 -6.81
CA VAL A 203 11.23 9.89 -7.80
C VAL A 203 12.63 9.29 -7.85
N ASP A 204 13.26 9.06 -6.71
CA ASP A 204 14.57 8.45 -6.62
C ASP A 204 14.61 7.04 -7.22
N LEU A 205 13.64 6.20 -6.89
CA LEU A 205 13.50 4.87 -7.49
C LEU A 205 13.34 4.91 -9.01
N TYR A 206 12.48 5.80 -9.49
CA TYR A 206 12.18 5.91 -10.90
C TYR A 206 13.36 6.48 -11.69
N PHE A 207 13.95 7.57 -11.19
CA PHE A 207 15.00 8.31 -11.87
C PHE A 207 16.38 7.66 -11.69
N ARG A 208 16.86 7.51 -10.45
CA ARG A 208 18.21 7.03 -10.16
C ARG A 208 18.34 5.51 -10.30
N GLN A 209 17.40 4.77 -9.75
CA GLN A 209 17.45 3.30 -9.75
C GLN A 209 16.87 2.71 -11.05
N GLY A 210 16.00 3.43 -11.74
CA GLY A 210 15.31 2.93 -12.93
C GLY A 210 14.53 1.66 -12.64
N VAL A 211 13.87 1.59 -11.48
CA VAL A 211 13.11 0.41 -11.05
C VAL A 211 11.95 0.17 -11.99
N ASN A 212 11.86 -1.04 -12.50
CA ASN A 212 10.78 -1.53 -13.33
C ASN A 212 10.58 -3.04 -13.11
N PHE A 213 9.52 -3.62 -13.65
CA PHE A 213 9.20 -5.01 -13.44
C PHE A 213 10.23 -5.96 -14.08
N SER A 214 10.73 -5.62 -15.25
CA SER A 214 11.74 -6.43 -15.94
C SER A 214 13.00 -6.58 -15.07
N ARG A 215 13.47 -5.51 -14.44
CA ARG A 215 14.61 -5.57 -13.50
C ARG A 215 14.31 -6.39 -12.25
N VAL A 216 13.08 -6.37 -11.76
CA VAL A 216 12.66 -7.24 -10.64
C VAL A 216 12.75 -8.72 -11.04
N LEU A 217 12.34 -9.07 -12.28
CA LEU A 217 12.45 -10.43 -12.80
C LEU A 217 13.92 -10.90 -12.90
N GLU A 218 14.85 -10.00 -13.19
CA GLU A 218 16.29 -10.29 -13.31
C GLU A 218 16.98 -10.50 -11.95
N THR A 219 16.42 -10.01 -10.85
CA THR A 219 17.05 -10.20 -9.52
C THR A 219 17.01 -11.68 -9.11
N ARG A 220 18.11 -12.15 -8.49
CA ARG A 220 18.26 -13.58 -8.16
C ARG A 220 18.04 -13.90 -6.68
N ASN A 221 18.19 -12.93 -5.80
CA ASN A 221 18.13 -13.11 -4.36
C ASN A 221 17.55 -11.88 -3.66
N LEU A 222 17.20 -12.05 -2.38
CA LEU A 222 16.59 -11.03 -1.55
C LEU A 222 17.46 -9.76 -1.41
N ASP A 223 18.80 -9.89 -1.30
CA ASP A 223 19.68 -8.74 -1.12
C ASP A 223 19.81 -7.90 -2.39
N SER A 224 19.88 -8.51 -3.56
CA SER A 224 19.84 -7.80 -4.84
C SER A 224 18.52 -7.08 -5.05
N LEU A 225 17.42 -7.69 -4.63
CA LEU A 225 16.10 -7.08 -4.67
C LEU A 225 15.97 -5.89 -3.71
N ARG A 226 16.44 -6.03 -2.46
CA ARG A 226 16.49 -4.92 -1.50
C ARG A 226 17.38 -3.77 -2.02
N SER A 227 18.51 -4.09 -2.66
CA SER A 227 19.39 -3.07 -3.26
C SER A 227 18.69 -2.33 -4.40
N LEU A 228 17.95 -3.05 -5.26
CA LEU A 228 17.18 -2.46 -6.36
C LEU A 228 16.08 -1.52 -5.84
N LEU A 229 15.39 -1.88 -4.75
CA LEU A 229 14.28 -1.12 -4.17
C LEU A 229 14.72 -0.04 -3.17
N ARG A 230 16.00 0.08 -2.89
CA ARG A 230 16.52 1.05 -1.92
C ARG A 230 16.42 2.47 -2.46
N ALA A 231 15.59 3.27 -1.82
CA ALA A 231 15.34 4.66 -2.17
C ALA A 231 15.64 5.60 -1.01
N GLU A 232 16.02 6.81 -1.32
CA GLU A 232 16.13 7.91 -0.37
C GLU A 232 15.39 9.14 -0.88
N ALA A 233 15.19 10.12 -0.01
CA ALA A 233 14.55 11.36 -0.42
C ALA A 233 15.48 12.17 -1.33
N THR A 234 14.92 12.86 -2.33
CA THR A 234 15.66 13.83 -3.16
C THR A 234 16.15 15.02 -2.32
N ASP A 235 17.10 15.78 -2.82
CA ASP A 235 17.93 16.71 -2.03
C ASP A 235 17.12 17.68 -1.16
N TYR A 236 16.07 18.31 -1.71
CA TYR A 236 15.20 19.21 -0.95
C TYR A 236 14.55 18.48 0.24
N TRP A 237 14.04 17.27 0.02
CA TRP A 237 13.32 16.48 1.02
C TRP A 237 14.20 15.87 2.10
N ARG A 238 15.53 15.95 1.95
CA ARG A 238 16.44 15.59 3.05
C ARG A 238 16.30 16.53 4.25
N ARG A 239 15.95 17.79 4.00
CA ARG A 239 15.76 18.82 5.04
C ARG A 239 14.30 19.21 5.27
N HIS A 240 13.35 18.65 4.53
CA HIS A 240 11.94 19.01 4.62
C HIS A 240 11.05 17.77 4.73
N TYR A 241 9.96 17.88 5.49
CA TYR A 241 8.87 16.91 5.50
C TYR A 241 7.62 17.42 4.80
N THR A 242 7.49 18.74 4.72
CA THR A 242 6.49 19.52 3.97
C THR A 242 7.17 20.73 3.37
N PHE A 243 6.56 21.37 2.41
CA PHE A 243 7.12 22.58 1.82
C PHE A 243 7.34 23.68 2.88
N GLY A 244 8.43 24.46 2.71
CA GLY A 244 8.73 25.64 3.51
C GLY A 244 8.91 25.39 5.01
N THR A 245 9.21 24.17 5.44
CA THR A 245 9.43 23.84 6.85
C THR A 245 10.70 23.03 7.00
N ASP A 246 11.76 23.68 7.49
CA ASP A 246 13.07 23.04 7.69
C ASP A 246 13.01 21.96 8.79
N SER A 247 13.78 20.93 8.60
CA SER A 247 14.03 19.86 9.55
C SER A 247 15.52 19.49 9.59
N VAL A 248 15.91 18.72 10.58
CA VAL A 248 17.26 18.16 10.63
C VAL A 248 17.50 17.32 9.38
N GLU A 249 18.66 17.54 8.75
CA GLU A 249 19.05 16.81 7.54
C GLU A 249 19.14 15.31 7.78
N ASN A 250 18.45 14.56 6.93
CA ASN A 250 18.44 13.10 6.95
C ASN A 250 18.15 12.60 5.53
N SER A 251 18.84 11.56 5.08
CA SER A 251 18.59 10.93 3.77
C SER A 251 17.16 10.40 3.61
N LYS A 252 16.47 10.17 4.72
CA LYS A 252 15.12 9.55 4.76
C LYS A 252 15.04 8.29 3.90
N GLN A 253 16.10 7.48 3.97
CA GLN A 253 16.22 6.24 3.23
C GLN A 253 15.20 5.22 3.71
N LEU A 254 14.64 4.43 2.77
CA LEU A 254 13.82 3.27 3.09
C LEU A 254 14.64 2.26 3.91
N GLN A 255 14.16 2.00 5.11
CA GLN A 255 14.75 1.00 6.00
C GLN A 255 14.37 -0.42 5.57
N ASN A 256 15.16 -1.42 5.96
CA ASN A 256 14.91 -2.82 5.59
C ASN A 256 13.49 -3.29 5.90
N ALA A 257 12.90 -2.89 7.04
CA ALA A 257 11.52 -3.23 7.36
C ALA A 257 10.50 -2.69 6.33
N SER A 258 10.74 -1.49 5.77
CA SER A 258 9.89 -0.94 4.70
C SER A 258 10.13 -1.66 3.37
N LEU A 259 11.37 -2.04 3.08
CA LEU A 259 11.70 -2.84 1.90
C LEU A 259 11.05 -4.22 1.96
N ASP A 260 11.10 -4.87 3.13
CA ASP A 260 10.45 -6.16 3.36
C ASP A 260 8.93 -6.08 3.13
N LEU A 261 8.27 -5.01 3.61
CA LEU A 261 6.84 -4.77 3.34
C LEU A 261 6.54 -4.59 1.85
N ILE A 262 7.42 -3.89 1.10
CA ILE A 262 7.27 -3.75 -0.36
C ILE A 262 7.45 -5.10 -1.05
N ILE A 263 8.41 -5.92 -0.63
CA ILE A 263 8.63 -7.26 -1.16
C ILE A 263 7.41 -8.15 -0.91
N ILE A 264 6.90 -8.19 0.32
CA ILE A 264 5.74 -8.99 0.74
C ILE A 264 4.46 -8.57 0.00
N ASN A 265 4.26 -7.27 -0.18
CA ASN A 265 2.98 -6.75 -0.65
C ASN A 265 2.97 -6.35 -2.14
N THR A 266 4.14 -6.25 -2.78
CA THR A 266 4.26 -5.91 -4.21
C THR A 266 4.94 -7.03 -4.99
N VAL A 267 6.19 -7.34 -4.63
CA VAL A 267 7.04 -8.18 -5.47
C VAL A 267 6.58 -9.64 -5.48
N ALA A 268 6.42 -10.25 -4.31
CA ALA A 268 6.02 -11.66 -4.23
C ALA A 268 4.64 -11.89 -4.88
N PRO A 269 3.58 -11.09 -4.59
CA PRO A 269 2.30 -11.24 -5.28
C PRO A 269 2.39 -11.04 -6.79
N LEU A 270 3.22 -10.10 -7.25
CA LEU A 270 3.35 -9.83 -8.68
C LEU A 270 4.07 -10.97 -9.41
N LEU A 271 5.15 -11.53 -8.83
CA LEU A 271 5.82 -12.71 -9.37
C LEU A 271 4.89 -13.91 -9.42
N PHE A 272 4.12 -14.14 -8.36
CA PHE A 272 3.13 -15.21 -8.31
C PHE A 272 2.06 -15.05 -9.40
N THR A 273 1.48 -13.83 -9.51
CA THR A 273 0.47 -13.53 -10.53
C THR A 273 1.04 -13.70 -11.94
N TYR A 274 2.26 -13.21 -12.18
CA TYR A 274 2.92 -13.32 -13.49
C TYR A 274 3.23 -14.77 -13.84
N GLY A 275 3.70 -15.57 -12.87
CA GLY A 275 3.91 -17.00 -13.04
C GLY A 275 2.62 -17.74 -13.40
N LYS A 276 1.52 -17.45 -12.70
CA LYS A 276 0.19 -18.01 -13.00
C LYS A 276 -0.30 -17.67 -14.41
N GLU A 277 -0.18 -16.39 -14.81
CA GLU A 277 -0.60 -15.95 -16.15
C GLU A 277 0.29 -16.51 -17.29
N ARG A 278 1.54 -16.88 -16.99
CA ARG A 278 2.50 -17.47 -17.93
C ARG A 278 2.60 -18.99 -17.86
N LEU A 279 1.91 -19.62 -16.89
CA LEU A 279 2.06 -21.05 -16.58
C LEU A 279 3.52 -21.42 -16.25
N ASP A 280 4.22 -20.51 -15.56
CA ASP A 280 5.61 -20.65 -15.13
C ASP A 280 5.65 -20.93 -13.61
N GLU A 281 5.76 -22.20 -13.26
CA GLU A 281 5.80 -22.67 -11.89
C GLU A 281 7.04 -22.14 -11.13
N SER A 282 8.17 -21.95 -11.83
CA SER A 282 9.40 -21.45 -11.20
C SER A 282 9.25 -20.04 -10.64
N LEU A 283 8.45 -19.18 -11.28
CA LEU A 283 8.12 -17.86 -10.78
C LEU A 283 7.18 -17.91 -9.59
N CYS A 284 6.25 -18.85 -9.58
CA CYS A 284 5.38 -19.08 -8.42
C CYS A 284 6.20 -19.57 -7.21
N GLU A 285 7.07 -20.56 -7.39
CA GLU A 285 8.00 -21.02 -6.34
C GLU A 285 8.90 -19.89 -5.83
N ARG A 286 9.44 -19.07 -6.73
CA ARG A 286 10.24 -17.90 -6.36
C ARG A 286 9.47 -16.92 -5.48
N ALA A 287 8.18 -16.72 -5.72
CA ALA A 287 7.34 -15.88 -4.87
C ALA A 287 7.21 -16.43 -3.44
N PHE A 288 7.03 -17.74 -3.28
CA PHE A 288 7.02 -18.40 -1.98
C PHE A 288 8.39 -18.31 -1.30
N ASN A 289 9.47 -18.63 -1.99
CA ASN A 289 10.84 -18.54 -1.46
C ASN A 289 11.17 -17.14 -0.96
N LEU A 290 10.77 -16.09 -1.68
CA LEU A 290 10.93 -14.71 -1.23
C LEU A 290 10.19 -14.41 0.07
N LEU A 291 8.98 -14.96 0.26
CA LEU A 291 8.25 -14.80 1.52
C LEU A 291 8.92 -15.60 2.66
N GLU A 292 9.48 -16.77 2.38
CA GLU A 292 10.20 -17.57 3.37
C GLU A 292 11.54 -16.95 3.79
N GLU A 293 12.26 -16.31 2.87
CA GLU A 293 13.53 -15.60 3.13
C GLU A 293 13.31 -14.24 3.79
N THR A 294 12.13 -13.64 3.61
CA THR A 294 11.81 -12.32 4.15
C THR A 294 11.39 -12.42 5.62
N ARG A 295 11.79 -11.44 6.42
CA ARG A 295 11.46 -11.36 7.84
C ARG A 295 9.95 -11.30 8.05
N ALA A 296 9.47 -11.99 9.08
CA ALA A 296 8.07 -11.93 9.51
C ALA A 296 7.62 -10.50 9.86
N GLU A 297 6.38 -10.19 9.56
CA GLU A 297 5.74 -8.97 10.04
C GLU A 297 5.43 -9.10 11.54
N HIS A 298 5.72 -8.05 12.29
CA HIS A 298 5.45 -7.98 13.72
C HIS A 298 4.28 -7.05 14.02
N ASN A 299 3.11 -7.62 14.25
CA ASN A 299 1.91 -6.90 14.63
C ASN A 299 1.19 -7.62 15.78
N PHE A 300 0.03 -7.13 16.19
CA PHE A 300 -0.75 -7.74 17.25
C PHE A 300 -1.14 -9.18 16.88
N ILE A 301 -1.62 -9.42 15.66
CA ILE A 301 -2.08 -10.73 15.19
C ILE A 301 -0.96 -11.76 15.27
N THR A 302 0.20 -11.48 14.65
CA THR A 302 1.33 -12.42 14.64
C THR A 302 1.87 -12.72 16.04
N ARG A 303 1.85 -11.74 16.95
CA ARG A 303 2.23 -11.95 18.35
C ARG A 303 1.24 -12.84 19.10
N SER A 304 -0.05 -12.67 18.88
CA SER A 304 -1.09 -13.48 19.52
C SER A 304 -1.01 -14.95 19.08
N TRP A 305 -0.80 -15.20 17.79
CA TRP A 305 -0.57 -16.55 17.27
C TRP A 305 0.69 -17.19 17.81
N ALA A 306 1.78 -16.42 17.91
CA ALA A 306 3.02 -16.90 18.52
C ALA A 306 2.84 -17.28 20.00
N ALA A 307 2.10 -16.46 20.77
CA ALA A 307 1.75 -16.74 22.15
C ALA A 307 0.86 -18.00 22.29
N ALA A 308 0.03 -18.28 21.28
CA ALA A 308 -0.79 -19.49 21.20
C ALA A 308 0.00 -20.75 20.78
N GLY A 309 1.32 -20.66 20.61
CA GLY A 309 2.17 -21.82 20.28
C GLY A 309 2.33 -22.09 18.78
N LEU A 310 2.02 -21.11 17.92
CA LEU A 310 2.28 -21.18 16.50
C LEU A 310 3.45 -20.25 16.13
N PRO A 311 4.67 -20.77 15.94
CA PRO A 311 5.84 -19.92 15.70
C PRO A 311 5.72 -19.19 14.35
N VAL A 312 5.98 -17.88 14.37
CA VAL A 312 6.00 -17.02 13.18
C VAL A 312 7.46 -16.74 12.81
N ARG A 313 7.99 -17.48 11.86
CA ARG A 313 9.43 -17.52 11.54
C ARG A 313 9.80 -16.53 10.44
N ASN A 314 8.93 -16.37 9.45
CA ASN A 314 9.18 -15.61 8.23
C ASN A 314 7.91 -14.90 7.71
N ALA A 315 8.02 -14.21 6.58
CA ALA A 315 6.90 -13.48 6.01
C ALA A 315 5.80 -14.41 5.49
N ALA A 316 6.11 -15.63 5.04
CA ALA A 316 5.08 -16.59 4.63
C ALA A 316 4.17 -16.93 5.81
N ASP A 317 4.76 -17.31 6.97
CA ASP A 317 4.00 -17.59 8.19
C ASP A 317 3.15 -16.35 8.61
N SER A 318 3.73 -15.15 8.59
CA SER A 318 2.99 -13.93 8.98
C SER A 318 1.87 -13.60 8.01
N GLN A 319 2.06 -13.77 6.71
CA GLN A 319 1.01 -13.55 5.71
C GLN A 319 -0.12 -14.58 5.82
N ALA A 320 0.20 -15.83 6.12
CA ALA A 320 -0.80 -16.88 6.42
C ALA A 320 -1.69 -16.49 7.59
N LEU A 321 -1.10 -15.96 8.67
CA LEU A 321 -1.83 -15.65 9.90
C LEU A 321 -2.60 -14.31 9.86
N ILE A 322 -2.30 -13.44 8.91
CA ILE A 322 -3.02 -12.18 8.67
C ILE A 322 -4.19 -12.38 7.68
N GLN A 323 -4.25 -13.55 7.01
CA GLN A 323 -5.35 -13.91 6.13
C GLN A 323 -6.67 -13.98 6.91
#